data_c9883c0017e39eb566c72626c8205985
#
_entry.id   c9883c0017e39eb566c72626c8205985
#
_cell.length_a   1.000
_cell.length_b   1.000
_cell.length_c   1.000
_cell.angle_alpha   90.00
_cell.angle_beta   90.00
_cell.angle_gamma   90.00
#
_symmetry.space_group_name_H-M   'P 1'
#
loop_
_entity.id
_entity.type
_entity.pdbx_description
1 polymer ?
#
loop_
_entity_poly.entity_id
_entity_poly.type
_entity_poly.pdbx_seq_one_letter_code
_entity_poly.pdbx_strand_id
1 'polypeptide(L)'
;MKKLQKKLQDITLQLLANAHKVGIHLVFHQWYFKNDLITKSIVEQFQTRIAFHMDEAKPTLMFAGIKDPIHFDIGNGEMLYYHNGESTKGVCPRIEQSEIDGILKFIKSQPL
;
A
#
# COMPACT_ATOMS: atom_id res chain seq x y z
N MET A 1 24.81 -5.61 -2.58
CA MET A 1 23.39 -5.62 -2.15
C MET A 1 22.93 -4.23 -1.73
N LYS A 2 23.61 -3.58 -0.78
CA LYS A 2 23.21 -2.22 -0.33
C LYS A 2 23.23 -1.15 -1.43
N LYS A 3 24.16 -1.20 -2.35
CA LYS A 3 24.25 -0.29 -3.52
C LYS A 3 23.03 -0.42 -4.44
N LEU A 4 22.59 -1.65 -4.70
CA LEU A 4 21.45 -1.91 -5.57
C LEU A 4 20.14 -1.46 -4.90
N GLN A 5 20.00 -1.71 -3.60
CA GLN A 5 18.85 -1.26 -2.82
C GLN A 5 18.73 0.27 -2.84
N LYS A 6 19.83 0.97 -2.60
CA LYS A 6 19.85 2.42 -2.63
C LYS A 6 19.49 2.97 -4.02
N LYS A 7 20.03 2.37 -5.06
CA LYS A 7 19.70 2.75 -6.45
C LYS A 7 18.23 2.55 -6.76
N LEU A 8 17.66 1.44 -6.30
CA LEU A 8 16.24 1.17 -6.47
C LEU A 8 15.38 2.18 -5.70
N GLN A 9 15.75 2.52 -4.48
CA GLN A 9 15.06 3.54 -3.68
C GLN A 9 15.10 4.91 -4.37
N ASP A 10 16.25 5.32 -4.89
CA ASP A 10 16.41 6.60 -5.57
C ASP A 10 15.56 6.67 -6.85
N ILE A 11 15.55 5.60 -7.64
CA ILE A 11 14.71 5.51 -8.84
C ILE A 11 13.23 5.56 -8.47
N THR A 12 12.82 4.86 -7.42
CA THR A 12 11.45 4.87 -6.93
C THR A 12 11.01 6.26 -6.52
N LEU A 13 11.84 6.99 -5.79
CA LEU A 13 11.57 8.37 -5.39
C LEU A 13 11.43 9.30 -6.60
N GLN A 14 12.29 9.14 -7.60
CA GLN A 14 12.19 9.93 -8.84
C GLN A 14 10.90 9.63 -9.61
N LEU A 15 10.50 8.37 -9.67
CA LEU A 15 9.23 7.99 -10.30
C LEU A 15 8.04 8.57 -9.56
N LEU A 16 8.03 8.48 -8.24
CA LEU A 16 6.94 9.05 -7.42
C LEU A 16 6.83 10.57 -7.59
N ALA A 17 7.96 11.25 -7.74
CA ALA A 17 7.97 12.70 -7.91
C ALA A 17 7.47 13.15 -9.29
N ASN A 18 7.66 12.37 -10.34
CA ASN A 18 7.48 12.81 -11.72
C ASN A 18 6.47 12.02 -12.54
N ALA A 19 6.19 10.78 -12.18
CA ALA A 19 5.39 9.86 -13.00
C ALA A 19 3.95 10.37 -13.22
N HIS A 20 3.36 11.03 -12.22
CA HIS A 20 2.01 11.57 -12.33
C HIS A 20 1.87 12.62 -13.42
N LYS A 21 2.95 13.33 -13.76
CA LYS A 21 2.95 14.36 -14.81
C LYS A 21 2.74 13.78 -16.20
N VAL A 22 3.01 12.50 -16.38
CA VAL A 22 2.89 11.78 -17.65
C VAL A 22 1.85 10.65 -17.58
N GLY A 23 0.97 10.68 -16.57
CA GLY A 23 -0.13 9.73 -16.43
C GLY A 23 0.28 8.34 -15.96
N ILE A 24 1.45 8.21 -15.34
CA ILE A 24 1.89 6.95 -14.73
C ILE A 24 1.48 6.92 -13.27
N HIS A 25 0.80 5.86 -12.87
CA HIS A 25 0.38 5.63 -11.50
C HIS A 25 1.14 4.46 -10.90
N LEU A 26 1.59 4.62 -9.67
CA LEU A 26 2.31 3.58 -8.94
C LEU A 26 1.43 3.02 -7.84
N VAL A 27 1.32 1.71 -7.79
CA VAL A 27 0.62 1.00 -6.73
C VAL A 27 1.62 0.08 -6.04
N PHE A 28 1.83 0.31 -4.74
CA PHE A 28 2.65 -0.55 -3.93
C PHE A 28 1.75 -1.38 -3.02
N HIS A 29 1.84 -2.67 -3.14
CA HIS A 29 1.20 -3.62 -2.26
C HIS A 29 2.26 -4.33 -1.44
N GLN A 30 2.11 -4.33 -0.13
CA GLN A 30 3.02 -5.03 0.77
C GLN A 30 2.26 -5.73 1.88
N TRP A 31 2.54 -7.00 2.06
CA TRP A 31 1.99 -7.77 3.15
C TRP A 31 2.73 -7.51 4.46
N TYR A 32 4.02 -7.18 4.39
CA TYR A 32 4.88 -7.09 5.56
C TYR A 32 5.94 -6.00 5.40
N PHE A 33 5.95 -5.05 6.32
CA PHE A 33 6.88 -3.92 6.30
C PHE A 33 8.20 -4.21 7.03
N LYS A 34 8.83 -5.33 6.78
CA LYS A 34 10.14 -5.64 7.33
C LYS A 34 11.27 -5.43 6.34
N ASN A 35 11.00 -4.76 5.26
CA ASN A 35 11.94 -4.66 4.17
C ASN A 35 12.58 -3.28 4.13
N ASP A 36 13.89 -3.24 4.14
CA ASP A 36 14.69 -2.03 4.01
C ASP A 36 14.50 -1.32 2.66
N LEU A 37 13.78 -1.92 1.72
CA LEU A 37 13.50 -1.32 0.41
C LEU A 37 12.49 -0.19 0.48
N ILE A 38 11.50 -0.29 1.36
CA ILE A 38 10.49 0.75 1.51
C ILE A 38 10.81 1.58 2.73
N THR A 39 11.35 2.75 2.47
CA THR A 39 11.73 3.71 3.51
C THR A 39 10.57 4.63 3.86
N LYS A 40 10.70 5.30 5.00
CA LYS A 40 9.79 6.36 5.42
C LYS A 40 9.61 7.42 4.31
N SER A 41 10.70 7.82 3.65
CA SER A 41 10.68 8.80 2.57
C SER A 41 9.82 8.35 1.38
N ILE A 42 9.85 7.08 1.05
CA ILE A 42 9.03 6.51 -0.02
C ILE A 42 7.55 6.52 0.38
N VAL A 43 7.24 6.06 1.59
CA VAL A 43 5.86 6.02 2.08
C VAL A 43 5.23 7.40 2.12
N GLU A 44 5.98 8.40 2.55
CA GLU A 44 5.51 9.79 2.62
C GLU A 44 5.11 10.37 1.27
N GLN A 45 5.64 9.84 0.17
CA GLN A 45 5.28 10.30 -1.19
C GLN A 45 3.92 9.76 -1.67
N PHE A 46 3.37 8.76 -1.01
CA PHE A 46 2.05 8.23 -1.36
C PHE A 46 0.96 9.03 -0.64
N GLN A 47 0.14 9.72 -1.41
CA GLN A 47 -0.97 10.50 -0.88
C GLN A 47 -2.17 9.65 -0.51
N THR A 48 -2.31 8.50 -1.14
CA THR A 48 -3.37 7.54 -0.85
C THR A 48 -2.75 6.28 -0.26
N ARG A 49 -3.26 5.88 0.91
CA ARG A 49 -2.79 4.69 1.61
C ARG A 49 -3.98 3.90 2.12
N ILE A 50 -3.89 2.60 2.00
CA ILE A 50 -4.90 1.69 2.52
C ILE A 50 -4.20 0.69 3.44
N ALA A 51 -4.59 0.68 4.70
CA ALA A 51 -4.06 -0.25 5.69
C ALA A 51 -5.14 -1.22 6.13
N PHE A 52 -4.79 -2.50 6.15
CA PHE A 52 -5.63 -3.56 6.68
C PHE A 52 -5.16 -3.96 8.07
N HIS A 53 -5.92 -4.83 8.72
CA HIS A 53 -5.53 -5.35 10.03
C HIS A 53 -4.14 -5.97 9.98
N MET A 54 -3.32 -5.62 10.97
CA MET A 54 -1.97 -6.16 11.16
C MET A 54 -1.86 -6.70 12.56
N ASP A 55 -1.37 -7.93 12.68
CA ASP A 55 -1.20 -8.60 13.98
C ASP A 55 -0.07 -8.00 14.81
N GLU A 56 0.89 -7.37 14.17
CA GLU A 56 1.97 -6.70 14.86
C GLU A 56 1.63 -5.24 15.17
N ALA A 57 1.96 -4.84 16.40
CA ALA A 57 1.41 -3.67 17.06
C ALA A 57 1.88 -2.30 16.56
N LYS A 58 2.61 -2.18 15.45
CA LYS A 58 3.11 -0.86 15.01
C LYS A 58 3.07 -0.65 13.49
N PRO A 59 1.95 -0.21 12.96
CA PRO A 59 1.89 0.23 11.56
C PRO A 59 2.55 1.61 11.35
N THR A 60 3.59 1.92 12.11
CA THR A 60 4.22 3.25 12.11
C THR A 60 4.75 3.68 10.76
N LEU A 61 5.28 2.74 9.98
CA LEU A 61 5.80 3.05 8.66
C LEU A 61 4.68 3.38 7.67
N MET A 62 3.58 2.64 7.71
CA MET A 62 2.43 2.87 6.82
C MET A 62 1.84 4.27 6.98
N PHE A 63 1.94 4.82 8.19
CA PHE A 63 1.40 6.14 8.52
C PHE A 63 2.49 7.22 8.63
N ALA A 64 3.67 6.98 8.07
CA ALA A 64 4.75 7.95 8.06
C ALA A 64 4.31 9.28 7.45
N GLY A 65 4.62 10.38 8.12
CA GLY A 65 4.24 11.73 7.70
C GLY A 65 2.83 12.17 8.05
N ILE A 66 2.02 11.31 8.66
CA ILE A 66 0.67 11.66 9.12
C ILE A 66 0.76 12.25 10.52
N LYS A 67 0.30 13.49 10.68
CA LYS A 67 0.41 14.22 11.94
C LYS A 67 -0.57 13.80 13.00
N ASP A 68 -1.73 13.29 12.60
CA ASP A 68 -2.78 12.90 13.52
C ASP A 68 -3.00 11.38 13.46
N PRO A 69 -2.44 10.64 14.42
CA PRO A 69 -2.50 9.19 14.41
C PRO A 69 -3.83 8.64 14.94
N ILE A 70 -4.93 9.24 14.60
CA ILE A 70 -6.19 9.05 15.31
C ILE A 70 -6.65 7.59 15.39
N HIS A 71 -6.26 6.68 14.52
CA HIS A 71 -6.86 5.35 14.57
C HIS A 71 -5.97 4.26 13.97
N PHE A 72 -4.88 3.95 14.65
CA PHE A 72 -4.10 2.76 14.29
C PHE A 72 -4.76 1.45 14.73
N ASP A 73 -5.92 1.53 15.36
CA ASP A 73 -6.67 0.36 15.78
C ASP A 73 -7.57 -0.11 14.64
N ILE A 74 -7.03 -0.99 13.82
CA ILE A 74 -7.74 -1.59 12.70
C ILE A 74 -8.09 -3.02 13.07
N GLY A 75 -9.37 -3.29 13.27
CA GLY A 75 -9.87 -4.63 13.60
C GLY A 75 -9.84 -5.57 12.40
N ASN A 76 -10.08 -6.86 12.66
CA ASN A 76 -10.23 -7.86 11.61
C ASN A 76 -11.40 -7.50 10.69
N GLY A 77 -11.16 -7.53 9.37
CA GLY A 77 -12.17 -7.17 8.39
C GLY A 77 -12.38 -5.67 8.22
N GLU A 78 -11.59 -4.86 8.91
CA GLU A 78 -11.61 -3.40 8.76
C GLU A 78 -10.44 -2.93 7.90
N MET A 79 -10.58 -1.74 7.34
CA MET A 79 -9.50 -1.04 6.66
C MET A 79 -9.48 0.43 7.08
N LEU A 80 -8.31 1.03 7.02
CA LEU A 80 -8.14 2.47 7.12
C LEU A 80 -7.75 3.00 5.75
N TYR A 81 -8.57 3.87 5.21
CA TYR A 81 -8.32 4.60 3.97
C TYR A 81 -7.84 6.01 4.32
N TYR A 82 -6.66 6.35 3.83
CA TYR A 82 -6.07 7.68 4.00
C TYR A 82 -5.87 8.32 2.63
N HIS A 83 -6.33 9.55 2.48
CA HIS A 83 -6.14 10.33 1.27
C HIS A 83 -6.01 11.81 1.60
N ASN A 84 -4.90 12.41 1.19
CA ASN A 84 -4.62 13.86 1.31
C ASN A 84 -4.92 14.44 2.71
N GLY A 85 -4.51 13.77 3.76
CA GLY A 85 -4.69 14.24 5.13
C GLY A 85 -5.98 13.79 5.81
N GLU A 86 -6.88 13.15 5.09
CA GLU A 86 -8.13 12.63 5.65
C GLU A 86 -8.09 11.12 5.74
N SER A 87 -8.51 10.59 6.87
CA SER A 87 -8.61 9.15 7.08
C SER A 87 -10.06 8.74 7.35
N THR A 88 -10.44 7.63 6.77
CA THR A 88 -11.77 7.04 6.93
C THR A 88 -11.63 5.56 7.21
N LYS A 89 -12.32 5.09 8.24
CA LYS A 89 -12.36 3.67 8.58
C LYS A 89 -13.49 3.00 7.80
N GLY A 90 -13.19 1.85 7.21
CA GLY A 90 -14.15 1.10 6.42
C GLY A 90 -14.13 -0.38 6.76
N VAL A 91 -15.02 -1.11 6.15
CA VAL A 91 -15.11 -2.57 6.26
C VAL A 91 -14.70 -3.20 4.94
N CYS A 92 -13.81 -4.17 4.99
CA CYS A 92 -13.41 -4.93 3.81
C CYS A 92 -14.32 -6.12 3.63
N PRO A 93 -14.88 -6.32 2.43
CA PRO A 93 -15.60 -7.54 2.14
C PRO A 93 -14.64 -8.73 2.18
N ARG A 94 -15.11 -9.83 2.76
CA ARG A 94 -14.36 -11.09 2.72
C ARG A 94 -14.54 -11.73 1.36
N ILE A 95 -13.44 -12.12 0.74
CA ILE A 95 -13.45 -12.86 -0.51
C ILE A 95 -13.07 -14.30 -0.21
N GLU A 96 -13.96 -15.24 -0.59
CA GLU A 96 -13.70 -16.66 -0.43
C GLU A 96 -12.77 -17.18 -1.55
N GLN A 97 -12.05 -18.27 -1.27
CA GLN A 97 -11.13 -18.87 -2.24
C GLN A 97 -11.87 -19.30 -3.53
N SER A 98 -13.10 -19.79 -3.40
CA SER A 98 -13.92 -20.16 -4.55
C SER A 98 -14.22 -18.99 -5.48
N GLU A 99 -14.40 -17.80 -4.94
CA GLU A 99 -14.63 -16.58 -5.73
C GLU A 99 -13.36 -16.17 -6.48
N ILE A 100 -12.20 -16.26 -5.82
CA ILE A 100 -10.90 -15.98 -6.44
C ILE A 100 -10.66 -16.96 -7.59
N ASP A 101 -10.89 -18.24 -7.36
CA ASP A 101 -10.72 -19.28 -8.38
C ASP A 101 -11.66 -19.06 -9.58
N GLY A 102 -12.88 -18.62 -9.33
CA GLY A 102 -13.84 -18.28 -10.37
C GLY A 102 -13.37 -17.09 -11.21
N ILE A 103 -12.85 -16.05 -10.58
CA ILE A 103 -12.31 -14.88 -11.27
C ILE A 103 -11.08 -15.24 -12.11
N LEU A 104 -10.17 -16.03 -11.56
CA LEU A 104 -8.97 -16.48 -12.28
C LEU A 104 -9.34 -17.35 -13.49
N LYS A 105 -10.30 -18.24 -13.35
CA LYS A 105 -10.81 -19.06 -14.45
C LYS A 105 -11.42 -18.19 -15.55
N PHE A 106 -12.20 -17.18 -15.18
CA PHE A 106 -12.76 -16.23 -16.13
C PHE A 106 -11.67 -15.47 -16.89
N ILE A 107 -10.68 -14.94 -16.20
CA ILE A 107 -9.56 -14.21 -16.82
C ILE A 107 -8.80 -15.09 -17.80
N LYS A 108 -8.51 -16.34 -17.44
CA LYS A 108 -7.82 -17.30 -18.30
C LYS A 108 -8.60 -17.66 -19.55
N SER A 109 -9.94 -17.60 -19.51
CA SER A 109 -10.81 -17.89 -20.64
C SER A 109 -10.88 -16.74 -21.64
N GLN A 110 -10.45 -15.53 -21.28
CA GLN A 110 -10.49 -14.38 -22.18
C GLN A 110 -9.35 -14.39 -23.18
N PRO A 111 -9.60 -14.08 -24.46
CA PRO A 111 -8.52 -13.90 -25.43
C PRO A 111 -7.69 -12.66 -25.10
N LEU A 112 -6.38 -12.79 -25.31
CA LEU A 112 -5.45 -11.68 -25.18
C LEU A 112 -5.64 -10.68 -26.30
#